data_41aaa25fb3ca212eaf306e7b5ac65833
#
_entry.id   41aaa25fb3ca212eaf306e7b5ac65833
#
_cell.length_a   1.000
_cell.length_b   1.000
_cell.length_c   1.000
_cell.angle_alpha   90.00
_cell.angle_beta   90.00
_cell.angle_gamma   90.00
#
_symmetry.space_group_name_H-M   'P 1'
#
loop_
_entity.id
_entity.type
_entity.pdbx_description
1 polymer ?
#
loop_
_entity_poly.entity_id
_entity_poly.type
_entity_poly.pdbx_seq_one_letter_code
_entity_poly.pdbx_strand_id
1 'polypeptide(L)'
;MKLIALDLDGTLFNNKSQISRENIKAIKEATAAGINVVISTGRPFGGLPFEAIKDTGIRYAITANGSAIYEIDTQKCLYENCLSDETAFSIIDYLMTKHVHMDAFINGCGYSPYKCLEDAKDLKMPPSIKEYIMTTRKRVNDITEMMRENNYHMQKMTINFPKDVDDNY
;
A
#
# COMPACT_ATOMS: atom_id res chain seq x y z
N MET A 1 4.12 7.03 27.78
CA MET A 1 4.55 6.99 26.38
C MET A 1 3.51 7.71 25.55
N LYS A 2 3.89 8.64 24.66
CA LYS A 2 2.95 9.33 23.76
C LYS A 2 3.21 8.83 22.33
N LEU A 3 2.16 8.61 21.55
CA LEU A 3 2.23 8.15 20.17
C LEU A 3 1.28 8.97 19.30
N ILE A 4 1.74 9.32 18.11
CA ILE A 4 0.94 9.96 17.05
C ILE A 4 1.03 9.05 15.82
N ALA A 5 -0.11 8.57 15.33
CA ALA A 5 -0.20 7.85 14.05
C ALA A 5 -0.69 8.82 12.96
N LEU A 6 0.06 8.92 11.87
CA LEU A 6 -0.21 9.84 10.76
C LEU A 6 -0.54 9.03 9.51
N ASP A 7 -1.72 9.27 8.95
CA ASP A 7 -2.05 8.79 7.62
C ASP A 7 -1.39 9.66 6.53
N LEU A 8 -1.19 9.09 5.35
CA LEU A 8 -0.54 9.75 4.23
C LEU A 8 -1.53 10.43 3.29
N ASP A 9 -2.39 9.66 2.68
CA ASP A 9 -3.24 10.08 1.57
C ASP A 9 -4.45 10.87 2.08
N GLY A 10 -4.54 12.16 1.71
CA GLY A 10 -5.59 13.05 2.20
C GLY A 10 -5.35 13.62 3.60
N THR A 11 -4.23 13.27 4.27
CA THR A 11 -3.87 13.76 5.60
C THR A 11 -2.51 14.45 5.59
N LEU A 12 -1.41 13.70 5.50
CA LEU A 12 -0.05 14.25 5.54
C LEU A 12 0.41 14.75 4.16
N PHE A 13 -0.05 14.13 3.09
CA PHE A 13 0.22 14.54 1.72
C PHE A 13 -0.64 15.73 1.29
N ASN A 14 -0.01 16.67 0.60
CA ASN A 14 -0.71 17.72 -0.15
C ASN A 14 -1.24 17.17 -1.50
N ASN A 15 -1.91 18.02 -2.29
CA ASN A 15 -2.46 17.65 -3.61
C ASN A 15 -1.41 17.21 -4.66
N LYS A 16 -0.12 17.33 -4.34
CA LYS A 16 1.00 16.87 -5.18
C LYS A 16 1.64 15.59 -4.62
N SER A 17 0.99 14.91 -3.67
CA SER A 17 1.51 13.75 -2.95
C SER A 17 2.87 14.02 -2.27
N GLN A 18 3.04 15.23 -1.75
CA GLN A 18 4.25 15.67 -1.05
C GLN A 18 3.91 16.07 0.38
N ILE A 19 4.83 15.81 1.30
CA ILE A 19 4.76 16.30 2.68
C ILE A 19 5.28 17.74 2.71
N SER A 20 4.51 18.67 3.28
CA SER A 20 4.93 20.07 3.37
C SER A 20 6.13 20.25 4.31
N ARG A 21 6.88 21.34 4.12
CA ARG A 21 8.02 21.66 4.99
C ARG A 21 7.59 21.90 6.44
N GLU A 22 6.41 22.49 6.61
CA GLU A 22 5.80 22.74 7.92
C GLU A 22 5.48 21.43 8.63
N ASN A 23 4.88 20.47 7.92
CA ASN A 23 4.59 19.13 8.47
C ASN A 23 5.89 18.39 8.83
N ILE A 24 6.91 18.40 7.96
CA ILE A 24 8.22 17.82 8.27
C ILE A 24 8.83 18.44 9.52
N LYS A 25 8.77 19.77 9.66
CA LYS A 25 9.26 20.48 10.85
C LYS A 25 8.51 20.04 12.11
N ALA A 26 7.18 20.02 12.06
CA ALA A 26 6.35 19.60 13.20
C ALA A 26 6.63 18.15 13.62
N ILE A 27 6.83 17.22 12.67
CA ILE A 27 7.22 15.84 12.93
C ILE A 27 8.57 15.79 13.66
N LYS A 28 9.58 16.51 13.16
CA LYS A 28 10.91 16.58 13.80
C LYS A 28 10.84 17.12 15.22
N GLU A 29 10.06 18.16 15.45
CA GLU A 29 9.87 18.74 16.78
C GLU A 29 9.18 17.74 17.74
N ALA A 30 8.15 17.04 17.25
CA ALA A 30 7.46 16.01 18.03
C ALA A 30 8.37 14.84 18.41
N THR A 31 9.14 14.32 17.45
CA THR A 31 10.08 13.22 17.69
C THR A 31 11.22 13.64 18.62
N ALA A 32 11.76 14.85 18.47
CA ALA A 32 12.77 15.42 19.36
C ALA A 32 12.24 15.62 20.80
N ALA A 33 10.94 15.89 20.96
CA ALA A 33 10.26 15.96 22.26
C ALA A 33 9.94 14.57 22.87
N GLY A 34 10.39 13.48 22.28
CA GLY A 34 10.18 12.11 22.76
C GLY A 34 8.78 11.54 22.47
N ILE A 35 8.05 12.14 21.54
CA ILE A 35 6.78 11.59 21.05
C ILE A 35 7.09 10.58 19.92
N ASN A 36 6.54 9.36 20.05
CA ASN A 36 6.65 8.38 18.96
C ASN A 36 5.69 8.78 17.83
N VAL A 37 6.23 9.20 16.70
CA VAL A 37 5.46 9.44 15.49
C VAL A 37 5.61 8.24 14.56
N VAL A 38 4.50 7.68 14.09
CA VAL A 38 4.47 6.53 13.17
C VAL A 38 3.60 6.86 11.95
N ILE A 39 3.97 6.32 10.81
CA ILE A 39 3.10 6.33 9.64
C ILE A 39 2.04 5.23 9.82
N SER A 40 0.78 5.52 9.44
CA SER A 40 -0.32 4.54 9.43
C SER A 40 -1.09 4.69 8.11
N THR A 41 -0.89 3.77 7.17
CA THR A 41 -1.37 3.95 5.79
C THR A 41 -1.92 2.66 5.20
N GLY A 42 -2.80 2.82 4.21
CA GLY A 42 -3.26 1.72 3.35
C GLY A 42 -2.25 1.28 2.29
N ARG A 43 -1.15 2.01 2.11
CA ARG A 43 -0.08 1.68 1.14
C ARG A 43 0.73 0.46 1.58
N PRO A 44 1.36 -0.28 0.64
CA PRO A 44 2.40 -1.24 0.98
C PRO A 44 3.65 -0.50 1.48
N PHE A 45 4.55 -1.18 2.17
CA PHE A 45 5.79 -0.59 2.69
C PHE A 45 6.61 0.10 1.60
N GLY A 46 6.81 -0.54 0.45
CA GLY A 46 7.51 0.03 -0.71
C GLY A 46 6.83 1.26 -1.34
N GLY A 47 5.60 1.59 -0.92
CA GLY A 47 4.87 2.80 -1.33
C GLY A 47 5.02 3.98 -0.37
N LEU A 48 5.90 3.88 0.64
CA LEU A 48 6.18 4.97 1.59
C LEU A 48 7.06 6.05 0.95
N PRO A 49 6.91 7.31 1.37
CA PRO A 49 7.71 8.43 0.87
C PRO A 49 9.07 8.51 1.60
N PHE A 50 9.92 7.49 1.47
CA PHE A 50 11.18 7.35 2.24
C PHE A 50 12.03 8.61 2.25
N GLU A 51 12.25 9.25 1.10
CA GLU A 51 13.06 10.47 1.00
C GLU A 51 12.45 11.65 1.77
N ALA A 52 11.12 11.74 1.82
CA ALA A 52 10.44 12.83 2.51
C ALA A 52 10.43 12.64 4.03
N ILE A 53 10.43 11.41 4.52
CA ILE A 53 10.43 11.09 5.95
C ILE A 53 11.83 10.85 6.52
N LYS A 54 12.85 10.83 5.66
CA LYS A 54 14.24 10.72 6.06
C LYS A 54 14.61 11.79 7.10
N ASP A 55 15.36 11.42 8.10
CA ASP A 55 15.82 12.31 9.18
C ASP A 55 14.69 13.01 9.97
N THR A 56 13.46 12.49 9.93
CA THR A 56 12.34 13.02 10.74
C THR A 56 12.24 12.40 12.12
N GLY A 57 12.95 11.29 12.35
CA GLY A 57 12.84 10.48 13.56
C GLY A 57 11.67 9.49 13.57
N ILE A 58 10.91 9.38 12.47
CA ILE A 58 9.90 8.33 12.30
C ILE A 58 10.64 7.01 12.08
N ARG A 59 10.40 6.04 12.97
CA ARG A 59 11.08 4.74 12.94
C ARG A 59 10.19 3.60 12.46
N TYR A 60 8.88 3.73 12.59
CA TYR A 60 7.94 2.65 12.32
C TYR A 60 6.83 3.08 11.39
N ALA A 61 6.37 2.13 10.58
CA ALA A 61 5.20 2.31 9.73
C ALA A 61 4.24 1.13 9.85
N ILE A 62 2.97 1.45 10.08
CA ILE A 62 1.85 0.55 9.97
C ILE A 62 1.35 0.64 8.53
N THR A 63 1.39 -0.45 7.79
CA THR A 63 1.12 -0.50 6.35
C THR A 63 -0.01 -1.46 6.00
N ALA A 64 -0.46 -1.45 4.77
CA ALA A 64 -1.50 -2.34 4.27
C ALA A 64 -2.77 -2.38 5.15
N ASN A 65 -3.22 -1.20 5.65
CA ASN A 65 -4.36 -1.05 6.56
C ASN A 65 -4.18 -1.78 7.91
N GLY A 66 -2.94 -1.90 8.40
CA GLY A 66 -2.65 -2.55 9.69
C GLY A 66 -2.22 -4.01 9.57
N SER A 67 -2.21 -4.58 8.36
CA SER A 67 -1.79 -5.97 8.16
C SER A 67 -0.28 -6.18 8.34
N ALA A 68 0.53 -5.12 8.29
CA ALA A 68 1.96 -5.24 8.54
C ALA A 68 2.53 -4.00 9.24
N ILE A 69 3.55 -4.22 10.09
CA ILE A 69 4.33 -3.18 10.76
C ILE A 69 5.80 -3.37 10.40
N TYR A 70 6.42 -2.30 9.92
CA TYR A 70 7.82 -2.29 9.53
C TYR A 70 8.62 -1.30 10.37
N GLU A 71 9.86 -1.66 10.65
CA GLU A 71 10.90 -0.72 11.05
C GLU A 71 11.52 -0.13 9.77
N ILE A 72 11.53 1.20 9.67
CA ILE A 72 11.83 1.90 8.41
C ILE A 72 13.31 1.75 8.06
N ASP A 73 14.20 2.00 9.01
CA ASP A 73 15.65 2.03 8.78
C ASP A 73 16.22 0.66 8.38
N THR A 74 15.73 -0.41 9.01
CA THR A 74 16.17 -1.79 8.73
C THR A 74 15.35 -2.48 7.67
N GLN A 75 14.20 -1.90 7.30
CA GLN A 75 13.18 -2.48 6.42
C GLN A 75 12.62 -3.83 6.93
N LYS A 76 12.80 -4.10 8.22
CA LYS A 76 12.37 -5.36 8.83
C LYS A 76 10.86 -5.34 9.09
N CYS A 77 10.16 -6.36 8.64
CA CYS A 77 8.78 -6.62 9.07
C CYS A 77 8.80 -7.12 10.53
N LEU A 78 8.16 -6.37 11.42
CA LEU A 78 8.08 -6.67 12.86
C LEU A 78 6.81 -7.43 13.21
N TYR A 79 5.75 -7.21 12.44
CA TYR A 79 4.45 -7.83 12.60
C TYR A 79 3.78 -7.99 11.25
N GLU A 80 3.14 -9.12 11.06
CA GLU A 80 2.37 -9.43 9.86
C GLU A 80 1.13 -10.26 10.22
N ASN A 81 0.00 -9.89 9.62
CA ASN A 81 -1.26 -10.63 9.71
C ASN A 81 -1.84 -10.74 8.31
N CYS A 82 -1.48 -11.81 7.63
CA CYS A 82 -1.85 -12.08 6.26
C CYS A 82 -3.22 -12.76 6.14
N LEU A 83 -3.82 -12.65 4.96
CA LEU A 83 -4.93 -13.51 4.57
C LEU A 83 -4.46 -14.96 4.55
N SER A 84 -5.35 -15.91 4.88
CA SER A 84 -5.04 -17.32 4.64
C SER A 84 -4.86 -17.57 3.13
N ASP A 85 -3.93 -18.42 2.76
CA ASP A 85 -3.65 -18.74 1.36
C ASP A 85 -4.90 -19.27 0.65
N GLU A 86 -5.69 -20.10 1.31
CA GLU A 86 -6.96 -20.60 0.77
C GLU A 86 -7.92 -19.47 0.41
N THR A 87 -8.08 -18.49 1.31
CA THR A 87 -8.93 -17.31 1.07
C THR A 87 -8.37 -16.46 -0.05
N ALA A 88 -7.06 -16.17 -0.02
CA ALA A 88 -6.40 -15.33 -1.02
C ALA A 88 -6.53 -15.95 -2.42
N PHE A 89 -6.25 -17.25 -2.58
CA PHE A 89 -6.32 -17.94 -3.86
C PHE A 89 -7.75 -18.00 -4.40
N SER A 90 -8.72 -18.33 -3.55
CA SER A 90 -10.14 -18.37 -3.95
C SER A 90 -10.62 -17.01 -4.48
N ILE A 91 -10.21 -15.90 -3.84
CA ILE A 91 -10.55 -14.55 -4.29
C ILE A 91 -9.85 -14.22 -5.60
N ILE A 92 -8.56 -14.53 -5.74
CA ILE A 92 -7.79 -14.32 -6.97
C ILE A 92 -8.46 -15.05 -8.13
N ASP A 93 -8.74 -16.34 -7.99
CA ASP A 93 -9.35 -17.16 -9.04
C ASP A 93 -10.68 -16.57 -9.50
N TYR A 94 -11.51 -16.13 -8.55
CA TYR A 94 -12.76 -15.46 -8.89
C TYR A 94 -12.54 -14.14 -9.64
N LEU A 95 -11.65 -13.28 -9.17
CA LEU A 95 -11.39 -11.97 -9.75
C LEU A 95 -10.75 -12.04 -11.15
N MET A 96 -9.94 -13.07 -11.40
CA MET A 96 -9.35 -13.30 -12.72
C MET A 96 -10.38 -13.62 -13.80
N THR A 97 -11.61 -13.99 -13.42
CA THR A 97 -12.74 -14.13 -14.37
C THR A 97 -13.45 -12.81 -14.67
N LYS A 98 -13.12 -11.72 -13.95
CA LYS A 98 -13.80 -10.43 -14.05
C LYS A 98 -12.94 -9.40 -14.79
N HIS A 99 -13.59 -8.34 -15.24
CA HIS A 99 -12.93 -7.15 -15.78
C HIS A 99 -12.72 -6.14 -14.65
N VAL A 100 -11.67 -6.36 -13.85
CA VAL A 100 -11.33 -5.54 -12.68
C VAL A 100 -9.82 -5.37 -12.59
N HIS A 101 -9.39 -4.25 -12.00
CA HIS A 101 -8.00 -4.14 -11.56
C HIS A 101 -7.84 -4.72 -10.16
N MET A 102 -6.87 -5.58 -9.98
CA MET A 102 -6.53 -6.18 -8.70
C MET A 102 -5.04 -5.98 -8.37
N ASP A 103 -4.77 -5.54 -7.15
CA ASP A 103 -3.43 -5.52 -6.54
C ASP A 103 -3.36 -6.47 -5.37
N ALA A 104 -2.27 -7.22 -5.25
CA ALA A 104 -1.87 -7.96 -4.05
C ALA A 104 -0.70 -7.27 -3.36
N PHE A 105 -0.79 -7.03 -2.05
CA PHE A 105 0.32 -6.52 -1.25
C PHE A 105 0.97 -7.70 -0.52
N ILE A 106 2.22 -7.95 -0.84
CA ILE A 106 2.98 -9.13 -0.42
C ILE A 106 4.39 -8.67 -0.06
N ASN A 107 4.88 -8.99 1.13
CA ASN A 107 6.21 -8.60 1.61
C ASN A 107 6.50 -7.10 1.40
N GLY A 108 5.55 -6.26 1.75
CA GLY A 108 5.66 -4.82 1.62
C GLY A 108 5.65 -4.26 0.20
N CYS A 109 5.47 -5.09 -0.83
CA CYS A 109 5.41 -4.68 -2.23
C CYS A 109 4.00 -4.86 -2.79
N GLY A 110 3.62 -4.03 -3.75
CA GLY A 110 2.40 -4.21 -4.53
C GLY A 110 2.69 -5.01 -5.80
N TYR A 111 1.90 -6.04 -6.05
CA TYR A 111 1.94 -6.87 -7.26
C TYR A 111 0.61 -6.81 -7.97
N SER A 112 0.64 -6.83 -9.31
CA SER A 112 -0.57 -6.92 -10.11
C SER A 112 -0.36 -7.84 -11.33
N PRO A 113 -1.33 -8.71 -11.66
CA PRO A 113 -1.28 -9.48 -12.90
C PRO A 113 -1.24 -8.58 -14.11
N TYR A 114 -0.52 -8.98 -15.16
CA TYR A 114 -0.50 -8.23 -16.43
C TYR A 114 -1.90 -7.93 -16.95
N LYS A 115 -2.81 -8.91 -16.91
CA LYS A 115 -4.21 -8.73 -17.32
C LYS A 115 -4.88 -7.60 -16.53
N CYS A 116 -4.76 -7.59 -15.20
CA CYS A 116 -5.40 -6.58 -14.37
C CYS A 116 -4.83 -5.17 -14.59
N LEU A 117 -3.55 -5.04 -14.96
CA LEU A 117 -2.96 -3.76 -15.33
C LEU A 117 -3.41 -3.28 -16.71
N GLU A 118 -3.67 -4.18 -17.66
CA GLU A 118 -4.31 -3.81 -18.93
C GLU A 118 -5.75 -3.35 -18.68
N ASP A 119 -6.51 -4.10 -17.89
CA ASP A 119 -7.86 -3.71 -17.48
C ASP A 119 -7.88 -2.33 -16.77
N ALA A 120 -6.86 -2.03 -15.94
CA ALA A 120 -6.74 -0.74 -15.26
C ALA A 120 -6.64 0.46 -16.22
N LYS A 121 -6.17 0.27 -17.45
CA LYS A 121 -6.10 1.35 -18.44
C LYS A 121 -7.48 1.92 -18.81
N ASP A 122 -8.49 1.08 -18.79
CA ASP A 122 -9.86 1.42 -19.17
C ASP A 122 -10.71 1.85 -17.97
N LEU A 123 -10.23 1.63 -16.73
CA LEU A 123 -10.96 2.03 -15.54
C LEU A 123 -10.99 3.55 -15.36
N LYS A 124 -12.15 4.08 -15.00
CA LYS A 124 -12.35 5.49 -14.65
C LYS A 124 -11.89 5.73 -13.22
N MET A 125 -10.59 5.92 -13.05
CA MET A 125 -9.98 6.30 -11.76
C MET A 125 -9.24 7.64 -11.87
N PRO A 126 -9.02 8.35 -10.74
CA PRO A 126 -8.22 9.58 -10.75
C PRO A 126 -6.85 9.37 -11.40
N PRO A 127 -6.39 10.27 -12.29
CA PRO A 127 -5.11 10.12 -12.99
C PRO A 127 -3.92 9.85 -12.07
N SER A 128 -3.87 10.51 -10.91
CA SER A 128 -2.81 10.31 -9.92
C SER A 128 -2.78 8.90 -9.32
N ILE A 129 -3.96 8.30 -9.08
CA ILE A 129 -4.06 6.92 -8.60
C ILE A 129 -3.64 5.95 -9.70
N LYS A 130 -4.07 6.19 -10.93
CA LYS A 130 -3.70 5.37 -12.09
C LYS A 130 -2.19 5.39 -12.31
N GLU A 131 -1.59 6.57 -12.32
CA GLU A 131 -0.13 6.74 -12.44
C GLU A 131 0.60 6.01 -11.30
N TYR A 132 0.15 6.17 -10.05
CA TYR A 132 0.72 5.48 -8.90
C TYR A 132 0.68 3.95 -9.06
N ILE A 133 -0.46 3.39 -9.47
CA ILE A 133 -0.59 1.95 -9.74
C ILE A 133 0.38 1.53 -10.85
N MET A 134 0.33 2.20 -11.98
CA MET A 134 1.13 1.82 -13.17
C MET A 134 2.64 1.91 -12.95
N THR A 135 3.09 2.79 -12.04
CA THR A 135 4.52 3.02 -11.77
C THR A 135 5.07 2.22 -10.59
N THR A 136 4.21 1.82 -9.64
CA THR A 136 4.69 1.20 -8.39
C THR A 136 4.43 -0.29 -8.29
N ARG A 137 3.55 -0.85 -9.14
CA ARG A 137 3.22 -2.29 -9.07
C ARG A 137 4.24 -3.14 -9.82
N LYS A 138 4.72 -4.18 -9.16
CA LYS A 138 5.48 -5.26 -9.81
C LYS A 138 4.51 -6.10 -10.63
N ARG A 139 4.87 -6.34 -11.89
CA ARG A 139 4.03 -7.11 -12.83
C ARG A 139 4.34 -8.57 -12.71
N VAL A 140 3.30 -9.40 -12.65
CA VAL A 140 3.41 -10.86 -12.59
C VAL A 140 2.43 -11.51 -13.55
N ASN A 141 2.75 -12.70 -14.03
CA ASN A 141 1.82 -13.48 -14.85
C ASN A 141 0.72 -14.05 -13.96
N ASP A 142 1.10 -14.69 -12.86
CA ASP A 142 0.22 -15.34 -11.91
C ASP A 142 0.68 -15.04 -10.48
N ILE A 143 -0.22 -14.40 -9.69
CA ILE A 143 0.07 -14.08 -8.29
C ILE A 143 0.08 -15.34 -7.44
N THR A 144 -0.83 -16.28 -7.71
CA THR A 144 -0.95 -17.54 -6.93
C THR A 144 0.30 -18.40 -7.09
N GLU A 145 0.78 -18.56 -8.33
CA GLU A 145 2.01 -19.28 -8.63
C GLU A 145 3.21 -18.62 -7.92
N MET A 146 3.35 -17.30 -8.07
CA MET A 146 4.42 -16.52 -7.43
C MET A 146 4.40 -16.66 -5.91
N MET A 147 3.22 -16.64 -5.28
CA MET A 147 3.09 -16.83 -3.83
C MET A 147 3.53 -18.24 -3.41
N ARG A 148 3.09 -19.29 -4.13
CA ARG A 148 3.46 -20.68 -3.82
C ARG A 148 4.95 -20.94 -3.97
N GLU A 149 5.55 -20.50 -5.08
CA GLU A 149 6.98 -20.72 -5.36
C GLU A 149 7.91 -20.08 -4.35
N ASN A 150 7.49 -18.91 -3.78
CA ASN A 150 8.31 -18.15 -2.86
C ASN A 150 7.88 -18.29 -1.39
N ASN A 151 6.86 -19.09 -1.10
CA ASN A 151 6.24 -19.19 0.23
C ASN A 151 5.86 -17.80 0.77
N TYR A 152 5.19 -17.01 -0.06
CA TYR A 152 4.75 -15.66 0.28
C TYR A 152 3.27 -15.66 0.67
N HIS A 153 2.92 -14.75 1.58
CA HIS A 153 1.57 -14.57 2.07
C HIS A 153 1.07 -13.15 1.76
N MET A 154 -0.25 -13.04 1.54
CA MET A 154 -0.87 -11.78 1.14
C MET A 154 -1.27 -10.93 2.34
N GLN A 155 -0.66 -9.74 2.47
CA GLN A 155 -0.99 -8.76 3.49
C GLN A 155 -2.33 -8.07 3.22
N LYS A 156 -2.61 -7.75 1.94
CA LYS A 156 -3.81 -7.02 1.53
C LYS A 156 -4.11 -7.26 0.06
N MET A 157 -5.38 -7.20 -0.29
CA MET A 157 -5.84 -7.08 -1.66
C MET A 157 -6.57 -5.75 -1.87
N THR A 158 -6.36 -5.11 -3.01
CA THR A 158 -7.11 -3.94 -3.44
C THR A 158 -7.76 -4.25 -4.78
N ILE A 159 -9.04 -3.93 -4.90
CA ILE A 159 -9.81 -4.18 -6.11
C ILE A 159 -10.41 -2.85 -6.56
N ASN A 160 -10.23 -2.51 -7.83
CA ASN A 160 -10.86 -1.35 -8.45
C ASN A 160 -11.81 -1.84 -9.55
N PHE A 161 -13.07 -1.51 -9.40
CA PHE A 161 -14.12 -1.85 -10.36
C PHE A 161 -14.25 -0.76 -11.42
N PRO A 162 -14.63 -1.11 -12.67
CA PRO A 162 -15.00 -0.11 -13.66
C PRO A 162 -16.20 0.70 -13.14
N LYS A 163 -16.14 2.02 -13.28
CA LYS A 163 -17.33 2.87 -13.09
C LYS A 163 -18.21 2.73 -14.31
N ASP A 164 -18.74 1.58 -14.54
CA ASP A 164 -19.72 1.38 -15.55
C ASP A 164 -21.02 0.98 -14.92
N VAL A 165 -22.03 1.66 -15.43
CA VAL A 165 -23.36 1.14 -15.56
C VAL A 165 -24.00 0.81 -14.22
N ASP A 166 -24.85 1.71 -13.84
CA ASP A 166 -25.76 1.59 -12.72
C ASP A 166 -25.08 1.40 -11.35
N ASP A 167 -25.10 2.46 -10.55
CA ASP A 167 -24.71 2.49 -9.12
C ASP A 167 -25.48 1.45 -8.26
N ASN A 168 -25.70 0.26 -8.80
CA ASN A 168 -26.35 -0.88 -8.17
C ASN A 168 -25.33 -1.95 -7.82
N TYR A 169 -24.48 -1.64 -6.84
CA TYR A 169 -23.74 -2.62 -6.04
C TYR A 169 -24.11 -2.44 -4.58
#